data_4917a0cdf39b2ee1a0731c1d0b42d7a0
#
_entry.id   4917a0cdf39b2ee1a0731c1d0b42d7a0
#
_cell.length_a   1.000
_cell.length_b   1.000
_cell.length_c   1.000
_cell.angle_alpha   90.00
_cell.angle_beta   90.00
_cell.angle_gamma   90.00
#
_symmetry.space_group_name_H-M   'P 1'
#
loop_
_entity.id
_entity.type
_entity.pdbx_description
1 polymer ?
#
loop_
_entity_poly.entity_id
_entity_poly.type
_entity_poly.pdbx_seq_one_letter_code
_entity_poly.pdbx_strand_id
1 'polypeptide(L)'
;IYQQGSRPDLKVGMREVTLTPTPSTHGAEENPPITVYDTSGPYTDPGAKIDLLKGLAALRAAWILERNDTEELAGPSSDYGQTRASDPKLASLRFEHIRKPRRAKAGKNVSQMHYARQGVITPEMEYIAIRESLKLNELRKDPRYTKLLRQHKGQNFGANIPEEITPEFVRAEVALGRAIIPANINHPELEPMIIGRNFLVKINCNLGNSAVTSSIEEEVEKMTWGIRWGGDTIMDLSTGKHIHETREWIIRNCPTPVGTVP
;
A
#
# COMPACT_ATOMS: atom_id res chain seq x y z
N ILE A 1 -15.50 -4.06 4.01
CA ILE A 1 -15.90 -3.03 4.98
C ILE A 1 -14.83 -1.94 5.07
N TYR A 2 -15.23 -0.70 5.42
CA TYR A 2 -14.29 0.41 5.57
C TYR A 2 -14.24 0.88 7.02
N GLN A 3 -13.03 1.15 7.50
CA GLN A 3 -12.82 1.85 8.76
C GLN A 3 -12.47 3.31 8.50
N GLN A 4 -13.25 4.23 9.06
CA GLN A 4 -13.07 5.66 8.91
C GLN A 4 -11.97 6.17 9.84
N GLY A 5 -11.08 7.03 9.32
CA GLY A 5 -10.11 7.79 10.10
C GLY A 5 -10.66 9.13 10.58
N SER A 6 -9.76 9.99 11.07
CA SER A 6 -10.11 11.32 11.62
C SER A 6 -10.62 12.29 10.55
N ARG A 7 -10.34 12.07 9.30
CA ARG A 7 -10.73 12.93 8.18
C ARG A 7 -11.61 12.17 7.18
N PRO A 8 -12.54 12.86 6.47
CA PRO A 8 -13.49 12.20 5.56
C PRO A 8 -12.87 11.44 4.40
N ASP A 9 -11.68 11.87 3.94
CA ASP A 9 -10.94 11.29 2.84
C ASP A 9 -9.95 10.18 3.28
N LEU A 10 -9.96 9.80 4.57
CA LEU A 10 -9.14 8.72 5.12
C LEU A 10 -10.02 7.54 5.49
N LYS A 11 -10.08 6.56 4.59
CA LYS A 11 -10.85 5.32 4.77
C LYS A 11 -9.94 4.13 4.48
N VAL A 12 -9.93 3.18 5.40
CA VAL A 12 -9.08 1.99 5.30
C VAL A 12 -9.95 0.78 4.99
N GLY A 13 -9.70 0.13 3.86
CA GLY A 13 -10.40 -1.08 3.43
C GLY A 13 -10.01 -2.30 4.25
N MET A 14 -10.99 -2.99 4.80
CA MET A 14 -10.81 -4.22 5.56
C MET A 14 -11.66 -5.33 4.95
N ARG A 15 -11.13 -6.54 4.96
CA ARG A 15 -11.83 -7.76 4.59
C ARG A 15 -12.20 -8.52 5.85
N GLU A 16 -13.49 -8.84 5.99
CA GLU A 16 -13.99 -9.72 7.03
C GLU A 16 -14.13 -11.12 6.46
N VAL A 17 -13.40 -12.07 7.05
CA VAL A 17 -13.36 -13.47 6.62
C VAL A 17 -14.19 -14.29 7.60
N THR A 18 -15.32 -14.83 7.14
CA THR A 18 -16.15 -15.75 7.92
C THR A 18 -15.46 -17.11 7.99
N LEU A 19 -15.37 -17.66 9.19
CA LEU A 19 -14.80 -18.98 9.42
C LEU A 19 -15.89 -20.04 9.51
N THR A 20 -15.56 -21.27 9.08
CA THR A 20 -16.44 -22.41 9.28
C THR A 20 -16.46 -22.83 10.76
N PRO A 21 -17.60 -23.29 11.28
CA PRO A 21 -17.68 -23.82 12.63
C PRO A 21 -16.72 -24.98 12.86
N THR A 22 -16.14 -25.06 14.05
CA THR A 22 -15.29 -26.18 14.45
C THR A 22 -16.15 -27.35 14.92
N PRO A 23 -16.05 -28.55 14.32
CA PRO A 23 -16.75 -29.73 14.82
C PRO A 23 -16.33 -30.06 16.25
N SER A 24 -17.27 -30.34 17.12
CA SER A 24 -17.01 -30.79 18.50
C SER A 24 -17.92 -31.97 18.86
N THR A 25 -17.58 -32.69 19.93
CA THR A 25 -18.39 -33.80 20.45
C THR A 25 -19.76 -33.37 20.99
N HIS A 26 -19.95 -32.08 21.21
CA HIS A 26 -21.19 -31.49 21.74
C HIS A 26 -21.93 -30.62 20.73
N GLY A 27 -21.62 -30.76 19.43
CA GLY A 27 -22.13 -29.95 18.34
C GLY A 27 -21.04 -29.15 17.65
N ALA A 28 -21.41 -28.17 16.82
CA ALA A 28 -20.46 -27.28 16.16
C ALA A 28 -20.24 -26.02 17.02
N GLU A 29 -18.99 -25.63 17.19
CA GLU A 29 -18.61 -24.36 17.84
C GLU A 29 -18.40 -23.30 16.76
N GLU A 30 -19.19 -22.22 16.82
CA GLU A 30 -19.07 -21.08 15.91
C GLU A 30 -17.76 -20.31 16.14
N ASN A 31 -17.06 -20.00 15.07
CA ASN A 31 -15.85 -19.19 15.10
C ASN A 31 -16.17 -17.72 14.78
N PRO A 32 -15.59 -16.75 15.52
CA PRO A 32 -15.74 -15.36 15.17
C PRO A 32 -15.04 -15.07 13.82
N PRO A 33 -15.55 -14.12 13.01
CA PRO A 33 -14.88 -13.72 11.79
C PRO A 33 -13.52 -13.08 12.09
N ILE A 34 -12.60 -13.24 11.16
CA ILE A 34 -11.26 -12.60 11.21
C ILE A 34 -11.28 -11.37 10.29
N THR A 35 -10.88 -10.22 10.83
CA THR A 35 -10.70 -9.01 10.05
C THR A 35 -9.23 -8.88 9.66
N VAL A 36 -8.99 -8.72 8.36
CA VAL A 36 -7.66 -8.46 7.79
C VAL A 36 -7.73 -7.20 6.94
N TYR A 37 -6.57 -6.55 6.77
CA TYR A 37 -6.47 -5.45 5.81
C TYR A 37 -6.71 -5.98 4.38
N ASP A 38 -7.49 -5.26 3.58
CA ASP A 38 -7.74 -5.63 2.19
C ASP A 38 -6.69 -5.00 1.28
N THR A 39 -5.66 -5.78 0.91
CA THR A 39 -4.56 -5.34 0.05
C THR A 39 -4.99 -5.04 -1.39
N SER A 40 -6.18 -5.47 -1.78
CA SER A 40 -6.70 -5.27 -3.15
C SER A 40 -7.05 -3.81 -3.46
N GLY A 41 -7.13 -2.95 -2.45
CA GLY A 41 -7.60 -1.59 -2.64
C GLY A 41 -8.99 -1.56 -3.29
N PRO A 42 -9.18 -0.75 -4.36
CA PRO A 42 -10.49 -0.61 -4.99
C PRO A 42 -10.92 -1.84 -5.82
N TYR A 43 -10.04 -2.80 -6.09
CA TYR A 43 -10.36 -3.95 -6.97
C TYR A 43 -11.40 -4.93 -6.40
N THR A 44 -11.66 -4.89 -5.12
CA THR A 44 -12.70 -5.70 -4.45
C THR A 44 -13.85 -4.87 -3.90
N ASP A 45 -13.82 -3.55 -4.09
CA ASP A 45 -14.93 -2.67 -3.74
C ASP A 45 -16.02 -2.71 -4.83
N PRO A 46 -17.22 -3.22 -4.53
CA PRO A 46 -18.30 -3.29 -5.51
C PRO A 46 -18.81 -1.93 -5.99
N GLY A 47 -18.52 -0.86 -5.23
CA GLY A 47 -18.84 0.52 -5.60
C GLY A 47 -17.82 1.18 -6.52
N ALA A 48 -16.62 0.61 -6.65
CA ALA A 48 -15.55 1.17 -7.45
C ALA A 48 -15.71 0.81 -8.93
N LYS A 49 -15.55 1.82 -9.79
CA LYS A 49 -15.44 1.63 -11.24
C LYS A 49 -13.98 1.82 -11.62
N ILE A 50 -13.31 0.72 -11.96
CA ILE A 50 -11.91 0.72 -12.35
C ILE A 50 -11.82 0.75 -13.87
N ASP A 51 -11.04 1.70 -14.37
CA ASP A 51 -10.63 1.81 -15.77
C ASP A 51 -9.10 1.78 -15.81
N LEU A 52 -8.54 0.64 -16.21
CA LEU A 52 -7.08 0.43 -16.22
C LEU A 52 -6.35 1.44 -17.14
N LEU A 53 -7.02 1.97 -18.16
CA LEU A 53 -6.45 2.98 -19.05
C LEU A 53 -6.30 4.33 -18.37
N LYS A 54 -7.15 4.63 -17.39
CA LYS A 54 -7.11 5.88 -16.60
C LYS A 54 -6.32 5.75 -15.32
N GLY A 55 -6.07 4.52 -14.86
CA GLY A 55 -5.45 4.23 -13.58
C GLY A 55 -6.37 4.46 -12.38
N LEU A 56 -5.84 4.19 -11.20
CA LEU A 56 -6.58 4.36 -9.96
C LEU A 56 -6.72 5.82 -9.53
N ALA A 57 -7.69 6.09 -8.68
CA ALA A 57 -7.83 7.39 -8.04
C ALA A 57 -6.60 7.72 -7.18
N ALA A 58 -6.17 8.97 -7.22
CA ALA A 58 -5.01 9.43 -6.46
C ALA A 58 -5.36 9.71 -4.99
N LEU A 59 -5.54 8.67 -4.20
CA LEU A 59 -5.94 8.71 -2.79
C LEU A 59 -5.16 9.76 -1.99
N ARG A 60 -3.84 9.82 -2.17
CA ARG A 60 -2.94 10.67 -1.40
C ARG A 60 -2.68 12.05 -2.00
N ALA A 61 -3.30 12.39 -3.14
CA ALA A 61 -3.02 13.66 -3.82
C ALA A 61 -3.31 14.87 -2.92
N ALA A 62 -4.47 14.91 -2.25
CA ALA A 62 -4.82 15.98 -1.32
C ALA A 62 -3.81 16.06 -0.17
N TRP A 63 -3.46 14.95 0.44
CA TRP A 63 -2.51 14.89 1.57
C TRP A 63 -1.12 15.42 1.20
N ILE A 64 -0.65 15.12 -0.03
CA ILE A 64 0.63 15.60 -0.55
C ILE A 64 0.58 17.11 -0.80
N LEU A 65 -0.52 17.62 -1.36
CA LEU A 65 -0.68 19.05 -1.68
C LEU A 65 -0.83 19.91 -0.42
N GLU A 66 -1.57 19.44 0.58
CA GLU A 66 -1.80 20.15 1.85
C GLU A 66 -0.50 20.48 2.59
N ARG A 67 0.53 19.63 2.47
CA ARG A 67 1.85 19.87 3.08
C ARG A 67 2.60 21.04 2.46
N ASN A 68 2.21 21.47 1.27
CA ASN A 68 2.77 22.62 0.55
C ASN A 68 4.31 22.62 0.43
N ASP A 69 4.93 21.49 0.41
CA ASP A 69 6.39 21.25 0.36
C ASP A 69 6.87 20.69 -0.97
N THR A 70 5.96 20.47 -1.92
CA THR A 70 6.25 19.98 -3.26
C THR A 70 5.89 21.00 -4.34
N GLU A 71 6.55 20.91 -5.47
CA GLU A 71 6.24 21.62 -6.71
C GLU A 71 6.02 20.63 -7.86
N GLU A 72 5.17 21.00 -8.80
CA GLU A 72 4.90 20.26 -10.01
C GLU A 72 5.93 20.57 -11.10
N LEU A 73 6.42 19.56 -11.79
CA LEU A 73 7.31 19.71 -12.92
C LEU A 73 6.54 19.68 -14.24
N ALA A 74 7.10 20.30 -15.27
CA ALA A 74 6.49 20.27 -16.62
C ALA A 74 6.44 18.85 -17.22
N GLY A 75 7.41 17.99 -16.85
CA GLY A 75 7.55 16.62 -17.32
C GLY A 75 8.74 15.93 -16.65
N PRO A 76 9.19 14.78 -17.18
CA PRO A 76 10.37 14.07 -16.65
C PRO A 76 11.59 14.99 -16.59
N SER A 77 12.37 14.89 -15.51
CA SER A 77 13.53 15.74 -15.26
C SER A 77 14.86 15.14 -15.72
N SER A 78 14.90 13.82 -15.97
CA SER A 78 16.11 13.16 -16.49
C SER A 78 16.13 13.14 -18.01
N ASP A 79 17.31 13.23 -18.61
CA ASP A 79 17.51 13.13 -20.07
C ASP A 79 16.92 11.84 -20.62
N TYR A 80 17.10 10.73 -19.90
CA TYR A 80 16.52 9.44 -20.27
C TYR A 80 14.99 9.49 -20.27
N GLY A 81 14.37 10.05 -19.24
CA GLY A 81 12.90 10.20 -19.16
C GLY A 81 12.37 11.08 -20.29
N GLN A 82 13.04 12.19 -20.60
CA GLN A 82 12.68 13.11 -21.69
C GLN A 82 12.78 12.42 -23.05
N THR A 83 13.87 11.69 -23.30
CA THR A 83 14.08 10.92 -24.54
C THR A 83 12.97 9.89 -24.73
N ARG A 84 12.63 9.13 -23.70
CA ARG A 84 11.54 8.14 -23.78
C ARG A 84 10.18 8.80 -23.95
N ALA A 85 9.93 9.92 -23.30
CA ALA A 85 8.67 10.65 -23.43
C ALA A 85 8.44 11.21 -24.86
N SER A 86 9.53 11.53 -25.58
CA SER A 86 9.46 12.07 -26.95
C SER A 86 9.56 11.02 -28.07
N ASP A 87 9.93 9.75 -27.76
CA ASP A 87 10.10 8.71 -28.79
C ASP A 87 8.76 8.28 -29.40
N PRO A 88 8.48 8.54 -30.68
CA PRO A 88 7.21 8.19 -31.31
C PRO A 88 6.96 6.69 -31.39
N LYS A 89 8.01 5.85 -31.35
CA LYS A 89 7.89 4.39 -31.36
C LYS A 89 7.24 3.83 -30.10
N LEU A 90 7.31 4.58 -29.02
CA LEU A 90 6.73 4.21 -27.73
C LEU A 90 5.33 4.78 -27.49
N ALA A 91 4.80 5.57 -28.42
CA ALA A 91 3.55 6.30 -28.25
C ALA A 91 2.37 5.37 -27.87
N SER A 92 2.24 4.23 -28.54
CA SER A 92 1.16 3.26 -28.30
C SER A 92 1.30 2.45 -27.00
N LEU A 93 2.48 2.49 -26.38
CA LEU A 93 2.78 1.74 -25.15
C LEU A 93 2.71 2.61 -23.89
N ARG A 94 2.70 3.94 -24.06
CA ARG A 94 2.68 4.86 -22.93
C ARG A 94 1.34 4.84 -22.23
N PHE A 95 1.40 5.00 -20.93
CA PHE A 95 0.19 5.30 -20.17
C PHE A 95 -0.27 6.73 -20.48
N GLU A 96 -1.47 6.89 -21.07
CA GLU A 96 -1.94 8.19 -21.57
C GLU A 96 -2.20 9.22 -20.47
N HIS A 97 -2.65 8.76 -19.30
CA HIS A 97 -3.05 9.60 -18.20
C HIS A 97 -1.96 9.80 -17.14
N ILE A 98 -0.68 9.84 -17.58
CA ILE A 98 0.45 10.13 -16.68
C ILE A 98 0.27 11.48 -16.01
N ARG A 99 0.35 11.47 -14.68
CA ARG A 99 0.36 12.71 -13.90
C ARG A 99 1.70 13.40 -14.05
N LYS A 100 1.69 14.73 -14.05
CA LYS A 100 2.92 15.49 -14.00
C LYS A 100 3.69 15.16 -12.73
N PRO A 101 5.00 14.87 -12.81
CA PRO A 101 5.79 14.52 -11.65
C PRO A 101 5.95 15.71 -10.69
N ARG A 102 6.11 15.40 -9.42
CA ARG A 102 6.38 16.38 -8.37
C ARG A 102 7.75 16.13 -7.77
N ARG A 103 8.37 17.20 -7.28
CA ARG A 103 9.59 17.15 -6.47
C ARG A 103 9.46 18.00 -5.23
N ALA A 104 10.34 17.79 -4.25
CA ALA A 104 10.43 18.69 -3.11
C ALA A 104 10.81 20.10 -3.57
N LYS A 105 10.18 21.12 -2.97
CA LYS A 105 10.62 22.51 -3.15
C LYS A 105 12.05 22.70 -2.61
N ALA A 106 12.75 23.73 -3.08
CA ALA A 106 14.09 24.04 -2.58
C ALA A 106 14.13 24.13 -1.04
N GLY A 107 15.08 23.42 -0.43
CA GLY A 107 15.23 23.35 1.03
C GLY A 107 14.18 22.54 1.79
N LYS A 108 13.25 21.86 1.10
CA LYS A 108 12.25 20.97 1.71
C LYS A 108 12.63 19.50 1.58
N ASN A 109 12.09 18.68 2.49
CA ASN A 109 12.22 17.23 2.45
C ASN A 109 10.82 16.61 2.60
N VAL A 110 10.49 15.66 1.73
CA VAL A 110 9.16 15.04 1.60
C VAL A 110 9.12 13.59 2.09
N SER A 111 10.18 13.14 2.79
CA SER A 111 10.19 11.78 3.33
C SER A 111 9.35 11.66 4.60
N GLN A 112 8.69 10.53 4.78
CA GLN A 112 7.91 10.26 5.99
C GLN A 112 8.78 10.30 7.25
N MET A 113 10.05 9.90 7.15
CA MET A 113 11.01 10.04 8.26
C MET A 113 11.26 11.51 8.65
N HIS A 114 11.33 12.40 7.67
CA HIS A 114 11.49 13.82 7.95
C HIS A 114 10.31 14.36 8.77
N TYR A 115 9.09 14.11 8.33
CA TYR A 115 7.88 14.52 9.05
C TYR A 115 7.84 13.91 10.46
N ALA A 116 8.13 12.61 10.57
CA ALA A 116 8.15 11.92 11.85
C ALA A 116 9.14 12.56 12.84
N ARG A 117 10.33 12.92 12.40
CA ARG A 117 11.36 13.59 13.21
C ARG A 117 11.00 15.02 13.61
N GLN A 118 10.16 15.68 12.80
CA GLN A 118 9.58 17.00 13.12
C GLN A 118 8.38 16.91 14.08
N GLY A 119 8.02 15.71 14.53
CA GLY A 119 6.85 15.51 15.39
C GLY A 119 5.51 15.51 14.65
N VAL A 120 5.53 15.57 13.31
CA VAL A 120 4.33 15.62 12.48
C VAL A 120 3.77 14.22 12.29
N ILE A 121 2.49 14.02 12.60
CA ILE A 121 1.72 12.85 12.23
C ILE A 121 1.06 13.12 10.89
N THR A 122 1.42 12.35 9.87
CA THR A 122 0.86 12.49 8.53
C THR A 122 -0.41 11.65 8.39
N PRO A 123 -1.30 11.95 7.42
CA PRO A 123 -2.43 11.07 7.11
C PRO A 123 -2.00 9.64 6.76
N GLU A 124 -0.83 9.47 6.16
CA GLU A 124 -0.24 8.14 5.91
C GLU A 124 0.03 7.37 7.20
N MET A 125 0.50 8.03 8.27
CA MET A 125 0.75 7.40 9.57
C MET A 125 -0.56 6.99 10.27
N GLU A 126 -1.59 7.81 10.16
CA GLU A 126 -2.92 7.47 10.68
C GLU A 126 -3.55 6.29 9.91
N TYR A 127 -3.47 6.31 8.58
CA TYR A 127 -3.92 5.21 7.73
C TYR A 127 -3.27 3.88 8.18
N ILE A 128 -1.96 3.90 8.39
CA ILE A 128 -1.19 2.75 8.85
C ILE A 128 -1.64 2.29 10.24
N ALA A 129 -1.86 3.21 11.17
CA ALA A 129 -2.32 2.86 12.51
C ALA A 129 -3.64 2.09 12.48
N ILE A 130 -4.59 2.54 11.66
CA ILE A 130 -5.87 1.87 11.46
C ILE A 130 -5.66 0.49 10.80
N ARG A 131 -4.85 0.43 9.74
CA ARG A 131 -4.52 -0.79 9.02
C ARG A 131 -3.91 -1.85 9.94
N GLU A 132 -2.94 -1.49 10.76
CA GLU A 132 -2.22 -2.42 11.64
C GLU A 132 -3.05 -2.83 12.87
N SER A 133 -4.00 -2.01 13.28
CA SER A 133 -4.91 -2.32 14.39
C SER A 133 -6.01 -3.32 14.01
N LEU A 134 -6.31 -3.53 12.72
CA LEU A 134 -7.24 -4.55 12.21
C LEU A 134 -8.56 -4.60 13.00
N LYS A 135 -9.14 -3.47 13.36
CA LYS A 135 -10.30 -3.40 14.24
C LYS A 135 -10.13 -4.08 15.61
N LEU A 136 -8.90 -4.23 16.09
CA LEU A 136 -8.60 -4.94 17.35
C LEU A 136 -9.45 -4.45 18.53
N ASN A 137 -9.75 -3.15 18.59
CA ASN A 137 -10.56 -2.57 19.65
C ASN A 137 -11.99 -3.11 19.70
N GLU A 138 -12.60 -3.45 18.56
CA GLU A 138 -13.90 -4.09 18.47
C GLU A 138 -13.81 -5.58 18.83
N LEU A 139 -12.81 -6.26 18.27
CA LEU A 139 -12.61 -7.69 18.44
C LEU A 139 -12.22 -8.06 19.87
N ARG A 140 -11.49 -7.22 20.59
CA ARG A 140 -11.10 -7.43 22.00
C ARG A 140 -12.29 -7.50 22.96
N LYS A 141 -13.44 -6.96 22.55
CA LYS A 141 -14.69 -7.09 23.33
C LYS A 141 -15.30 -8.50 23.24
N ASP A 142 -14.89 -9.31 22.26
CA ASP A 142 -15.33 -10.70 22.12
C ASP A 142 -14.41 -11.63 22.93
N PRO A 143 -14.93 -12.35 23.95
CA PRO A 143 -14.14 -13.28 24.75
C PRO A 143 -13.45 -14.39 23.93
N ARG A 144 -14.07 -14.81 22.82
CA ARG A 144 -13.52 -15.84 21.92
C ARG A 144 -12.25 -15.33 21.24
N TYR A 145 -12.26 -14.09 20.77
CA TYR A 145 -11.11 -13.45 20.14
C TYR A 145 -9.96 -13.26 21.13
N THR A 146 -10.24 -12.88 22.37
CA THR A 146 -9.24 -12.75 23.43
C THR A 146 -8.52 -14.08 23.69
N LYS A 147 -9.23 -15.21 23.58
CA LYS A 147 -8.66 -16.56 23.70
C LYS A 147 -7.72 -16.85 22.54
N LEU A 148 -8.09 -16.50 21.29
CA LEU A 148 -7.26 -16.67 20.10
C LEU A 148 -5.96 -15.84 20.15
N LEU A 149 -6.02 -14.59 20.60
CA LEU A 149 -4.83 -13.71 20.76
C LEU A 149 -3.77 -14.27 21.73
N ARG A 150 -4.14 -15.19 22.61
CA ARG A 150 -3.25 -15.77 23.63
C ARG A 150 -2.64 -17.11 23.24
N GLN A 151 -2.98 -17.66 22.08
CA GLN A 151 -2.55 -19.01 21.69
C GLN A 151 -1.04 -19.17 21.52
N HIS A 152 -0.33 -18.10 21.17
CA HIS A 152 1.10 -18.13 20.84
C HIS A 152 1.93 -17.16 21.69
N LYS A 153 1.63 -17.07 22.99
CA LYS A 153 2.44 -16.26 23.90
C LYS A 153 3.90 -16.69 23.89
N GLY A 154 4.79 -15.70 23.77
CA GLY A 154 6.25 -15.91 23.80
C GLY A 154 6.89 -16.17 22.45
N GLN A 155 6.14 -16.31 21.36
CA GLN A 155 6.67 -16.47 19.99
C GLN A 155 6.74 -15.14 19.22
N ASN A 156 7.32 -14.12 19.81
CA ASN A 156 7.41 -12.80 19.21
C ASN A 156 8.70 -12.55 18.41
N PHE A 157 9.69 -13.45 18.48
CA PHE A 157 10.96 -13.34 17.78
C PHE A 157 11.63 -11.96 17.89
N GLY A 158 11.49 -11.31 19.03
CA GLY A 158 12.00 -9.97 19.32
C GLY A 158 11.12 -8.82 18.84
N ALA A 159 9.95 -9.07 18.30
CA ALA A 159 8.95 -8.05 18.08
C ALA A 159 8.29 -7.63 19.40
N ASN A 160 7.97 -6.35 19.52
CA ASN A 160 7.22 -5.80 20.63
C ASN A 160 6.04 -4.99 20.10
N ILE A 161 5.06 -5.74 19.58
CA ILE A 161 3.84 -5.15 18.98
C ILE A 161 2.94 -4.74 20.15
N PRO A 162 2.61 -3.44 20.27
CA PRO A 162 1.71 -2.98 21.33
C PRO A 162 0.29 -3.51 21.12
N GLU A 163 -0.52 -3.42 22.16
CA GLU A 163 -1.93 -3.83 22.05
C GLU A 163 -2.72 -2.97 21.07
N GLU A 164 -2.35 -1.71 20.91
CA GLU A 164 -2.93 -0.77 19.98
C GLU A 164 -1.81 -0.06 19.21
N ILE A 165 -1.92 -0.04 17.90
CA ILE A 165 -1.05 0.75 17.04
C ILE A 165 -1.68 2.12 16.87
N THR A 166 -1.09 3.12 17.53
CA THR A 166 -1.54 4.52 17.40
C THR A 166 -0.72 5.26 16.33
N PRO A 167 -1.23 6.38 15.77
CA PRO A 167 -0.46 7.22 14.86
C PRO A 167 0.85 7.73 15.47
N GLU A 168 0.87 7.98 16.79
CA GLU A 168 2.05 8.38 17.57
C GLU A 168 3.09 7.26 17.61
N PHE A 169 2.65 6.02 17.79
CA PHE A 169 3.53 4.87 17.76
C PHE A 169 4.17 4.70 16.37
N VAL A 170 3.36 4.77 15.30
CA VAL A 170 3.84 4.74 13.91
C VAL A 170 4.89 5.83 13.69
N ARG A 171 4.58 7.08 14.07
CA ARG A 171 5.51 8.21 13.97
C ARG A 171 6.82 7.94 14.73
N ALA A 172 6.74 7.45 15.97
CA ALA A 172 7.91 7.19 16.80
C ALA A 172 8.82 6.11 16.19
N GLU A 173 8.27 5.01 15.70
CA GLU A 173 9.04 3.94 15.05
C GLU A 173 9.75 4.44 13.78
N VAL A 174 9.07 5.26 12.97
CA VAL A 174 9.66 5.86 11.76
C VAL A 174 10.74 6.89 12.12
N ALA A 175 10.51 7.76 13.12
CA ALA A 175 11.47 8.76 13.56
C ALA A 175 12.78 8.14 14.08
N LEU A 176 12.67 7.00 14.75
CA LEU A 176 13.80 6.22 15.29
C LEU A 176 14.51 5.37 14.22
N GLY A 177 13.98 5.32 12.99
CA GLY A 177 14.55 4.52 11.92
C GLY A 177 14.35 3.01 12.10
N ARG A 178 13.38 2.58 12.91
CA ARG A 178 13.04 1.17 13.12
C ARG A 178 11.95 0.67 12.18
N ALA A 179 11.32 1.59 11.44
CA ALA A 179 10.31 1.28 10.42
C ALA A 179 10.39 2.27 9.27
N ILE A 180 9.92 1.86 8.09
CA ILE A 180 9.83 2.68 6.89
C ILE A 180 8.40 2.68 6.33
N ILE A 181 8.01 3.82 5.76
CA ILE A 181 6.77 3.99 5.02
C ILE A 181 7.13 4.24 3.55
N PRO A 182 7.03 3.26 2.66
CA PRO A 182 7.36 3.41 1.24
C PRO A 182 6.22 4.12 0.49
N ALA A 183 6.11 5.43 0.67
CA ALA A 183 5.03 6.25 0.15
C ALA A 183 5.57 7.37 -0.76
N ASN A 184 5.96 7.01 -1.99
CA ASN A 184 6.46 7.96 -2.99
C ASN A 184 5.40 9.01 -3.33
N ILE A 185 5.80 10.30 -3.39
CA ILE A 185 4.92 11.41 -3.77
C ILE A 185 4.43 11.32 -5.23
N ASN A 186 5.14 10.60 -6.09
CA ASN A 186 4.77 10.34 -7.49
C ASN A 186 4.00 9.02 -7.70
N HIS A 187 3.58 8.39 -6.61
CA HIS A 187 2.65 7.28 -6.59
C HIS A 187 1.47 7.61 -5.65
N PRO A 188 0.66 8.64 -5.97
CA PRO A 188 -0.42 9.09 -5.09
C PRO A 188 -1.60 8.12 -5.02
N GLU A 189 -1.70 7.13 -5.89
CA GLU A 189 -2.68 6.04 -5.90
C GLU A 189 -2.45 5.05 -4.74
N LEU A 190 -1.24 5.05 -4.19
CA LEU A 190 -0.79 4.12 -3.15
C LEU A 190 -1.59 4.26 -1.85
N GLU A 191 -2.05 3.15 -1.33
CA GLU A 191 -2.53 3.00 0.05
C GLU A 191 -1.34 2.78 0.99
N PRO A 192 -1.20 3.60 2.05
CA PRO A 192 -0.02 3.53 2.92
C PRO A 192 0.16 2.20 3.63
N MET A 193 1.41 1.76 3.74
CA MET A 193 1.81 0.62 4.55
C MET A 193 3.15 0.89 5.25
N ILE A 194 3.48 0.08 6.22
CA ILE A 194 4.72 0.19 6.98
C ILE A 194 5.46 -1.15 7.01
N ILE A 195 6.78 -1.09 6.95
CA ILE A 195 7.66 -2.24 7.14
C ILE A 195 8.51 -1.97 8.38
N GLY A 196 8.41 -2.84 9.36
CA GLY A 196 9.17 -2.73 10.61
C GLY A 196 8.89 -3.92 11.54
N ARG A 197 9.84 -4.21 12.43
CA ARG A 197 9.78 -5.38 13.32
C ARG A 197 8.53 -5.37 14.24
N ASN A 198 8.07 -4.19 14.62
CA ASN A 198 6.95 -4.02 15.55
C ASN A 198 5.60 -3.86 14.85
N PHE A 199 5.50 -4.33 13.61
CA PHE A 199 4.29 -4.30 12.78
C PHE A 199 4.03 -5.68 12.19
N LEU A 200 2.82 -5.88 11.67
CA LEU A 200 2.44 -7.13 11.00
C LEU A 200 3.38 -7.43 9.81
N VAL A 201 3.64 -8.70 9.58
CA VAL A 201 4.43 -9.17 8.43
C VAL A 201 3.76 -8.74 7.14
N LYS A 202 4.55 -8.32 6.16
CA LYS A 202 4.09 -7.93 4.83
C LYS A 202 4.53 -8.96 3.80
N ILE A 203 3.63 -9.27 2.89
CA ILE A 203 3.87 -10.21 1.79
C ILE A 203 4.28 -9.43 0.54
N ASN A 204 5.44 -9.78 -0.01
CA ASN A 204 5.90 -9.25 -1.29
C ASN A 204 5.56 -10.22 -2.42
N CYS A 205 4.93 -9.70 -3.49
CA CYS A 205 4.62 -10.45 -4.70
C CYS A 205 5.56 -10.02 -5.83
N ASN A 206 6.30 -10.99 -6.39
CA ASN A 206 7.16 -10.76 -7.53
C ASN A 206 6.36 -10.92 -8.83
N LEU A 207 6.60 -10.03 -9.79
CA LEU A 207 6.14 -10.12 -11.16
C LEU A 207 7.22 -9.56 -12.09
N GLY A 208 7.00 -9.60 -13.37
CA GLY A 208 7.91 -9.01 -14.35
C GLY A 208 7.86 -9.74 -15.69
N ASN A 209 7.99 -8.97 -16.77
CA ASN A 209 8.12 -9.52 -18.10
C ASN A 209 9.53 -10.03 -18.38
N SER A 210 9.66 -10.90 -19.37
CA SER A 210 10.93 -11.40 -19.87
C SER A 210 11.04 -11.22 -21.39
N ALA A 211 12.19 -11.58 -21.96
CA ALA A 211 12.40 -11.49 -23.40
C ALA A 211 11.44 -12.36 -24.23
N VAL A 212 10.83 -13.37 -23.59
CA VAL A 212 10.04 -14.40 -24.27
C VAL A 212 8.56 -14.43 -23.86
N THR A 213 8.19 -13.73 -22.79
CA THR A 213 6.82 -13.77 -22.28
C THR A 213 6.38 -12.43 -21.68
N SER A 214 5.06 -12.23 -21.74
CA SER A 214 4.29 -11.25 -21.01
C SER A 214 4.24 -9.86 -21.65
N SER A 215 3.02 -9.42 -21.88
CA SER A 215 2.70 -8.07 -22.33
C SER A 215 2.56 -7.13 -21.11
N ILE A 216 2.35 -5.83 -21.38
CA ILE A 216 2.06 -4.83 -20.33
C ILE A 216 0.74 -5.18 -19.62
N GLU A 217 -0.28 -5.55 -20.37
CA GLU A 217 -1.59 -5.91 -19.84
C GLU A 217 -1.52 -7.13 -18.92
N GLU A 218 -0.75 -8.16 -19.32
CA GLU A 218 -0.54 -9.36 -18.50
C GLU A 218 0.20 -9.04 -17.20
N GLU A 219 1.15 -8.10 -17.20
CA GLU A 219 1.82 -7.68 -15.96
C GLU A 219 0.87 -6.93 -15.02
N VAL A 220 -0.02 -6.09 -15.54
CA VAL A 220 -1.06 -5.43 -14.76
C VAL A 220 -2.06 -6.47 -14.20
N GLU A 221 -2.41 -7.49 -14.98
CA GLU A 221 -3.26 -8.58 -14.50
C GLU A 221 -2.61 -9.37 -13.38
N LYS A 222 -1.33 -9.77 -13.54
CA LYS A 222 -0.56 -10.45 -12.48
C LYS A 222 -0.49 -9.62 -11.20
N MET A 223 -0.24 -8.31 -11.33
CA MET A 223 -0.25 -7.39 -10.20
C MET A 223 -1.61 -7.42 -9.49
N THR A 224 -2.70 -7.31 -10.24
CA THR A 224 -4.07 -7.34 -9.69
C THR A 224 -4.35 -8.65 -8.96
N TRP A 225 -3.93 -9.78 -9.51
CA TRP A 225 -4.02 -11.08 -8.83
C TRP A 225 -3.19 -11.12 -7.55
N GLY A 226 -1.94 -10.67 -7.59
CA GLY A 226 -1.05 -10.65 -6.43
C GLY A 226 -1.65 -9.90 -5.24
N ILE A 227 -2.19 -8.70 -5.46
CA ILE A 227 -2.80 -7.91 -4.39
C ILE A 227 -4.14 -8.49 -3.90
N ARG A 228 -4.93 -9.09 -4.77
CA ARG A 228 -6.18 -9.78 -4.38
C ARG A 228 -5.93 -10.98 -3.47
N TRP A 229 -4.78 -11.63 -3.60
CA TRP A 229 -4.34 -12.74 -2.77
C TRP A 229 -3.53 -12.33 -1.54
N GLY A 230 -3.49 -11.05 -1.23
CA GLY A 230 -2.91 -10.55 0.01
C GLY A 230 -1.49 -10.00 -0.12
N GLY A 231 -1.03 -9.72 -1.34
CA GLY A 231 0.25 -9.04 -1.55
C GLY A 231 0.21 -7.61 -1.02
N ASP A 232 1.08 -7.30 -0.07
CA ASP A 232 1.22 -5.96 0.52
C ASP A 232 2.14 -5.06 -0.29
N THR A 233 3.03 -5.66 -1.07
CA THR A 233 3.94 -4.98 -2.00
C THR A 233 4.07 -5.76 -3.30
N ILE A 234 4.37 -5.04 -4.35
CA ILE A 234 4.72 -5.61 -5.66
C ILE A 234 6.20 -5.34 -5.93
N MET A 235 6.93 -6.35 -6.40
CA MET A 235 8.28 -6.20 -6.90
C MET A 235 8.28 -6.48 -8.40
N ASP A 236 8.51 -5.43 -9.21
CA ASP A 236 8.67 -5.54 -10.64
C ASP A 236 10.10 -5.94 -10.99
N LEU A 237 10.27 -7.17 -11.42
CA LEU A 237 11.52 -7.80 -11.83
C LEU A 237 11.65 -7.88 -13.36
N SER A 238 10.98 -7.01 -14.10
CA SER A 238 10.99 -6.99 -15.57
C SER A 238 12.39 -6.89 -16.14
N THR A 239 12.73 -7.79 -17.07
CA THR A 239 14.00 -7.85 -17.80
C THR A 239 13.80 -7.82 -19.32
N GLY A 240 12.56 -7.80 -19.79
CA GLY A 240 12.20 -7.80 -21.19
C GLY A 240 12.25 -6.43 -21.85
N LYS A 241 11.41 -6.23 -22.85
CA LYS A 241 11.27 -4.93 -23.54
C LYS A 241 10.31 -4.02 -22.80
N HIS A 242 10.46 -2.70 -23.01
CA HIS A 242 9.51 -1.67 -22.54
C HIS A 242 9.32 -1.64 -21.02
N ILE A 243 10.39 -1.90 -20.25
CA ILE A 243 10.37 -1.96 -18.78
C ILE A 243 9.76 -0.70 -18.17
N HIS A 244 10.10 0.49 -18.70
CA HIS A 244 9.57 1.76 -18.17
C HIS A 244 8.06 1.90 -18.39
N GLU A 245 7.58 1.58 -19.58
CA GLU A 245 6.18 1.65 -19.93
C GLU A 245 5.40 0.63 -19.09
N THR A 246 5.87 -0.61 -19.00
CA THR A 246 5.29 -1.65 -18.14
C THR A 246 5.19 -1.18 -16.70
N ARG A 247 6.28 -0.63 -16.16
CA ARG A 247 6.33 -0.13 -14.76
C ARG A 247 5.37 1.02 -14.53
N GLU A 248 5.24 1.97 -15.49
CA GLU A 248 4.29 3.07 -15.36
C GLU A 248 2.85 2.56 -15.31
N TRP A 249 2.47 1.61 -16.17
CA TRP A 249 1.16 0.97 -16.13
C TRP A 249 0.89 0.26 -14.81
N ILE A 250 1.88 -0.47 -14.28
CA ILE A 250 1.79 -1.11 -12.98
C ILE A 250 1.55 -0.06 -11.89
N ILE A 251 2.39 0.98 -11.81
CA ILE A 251 2.31 2.00 -10.77
C ILE A 251 0.96 2.72 -10.79
N ARG A 252 0.46 3.11 -11.97
CA ARG A 252 -0.83 3.82 -12.07
C ARG A 252 -2.03 2.96 -11.68
N ASN A 253 -1.89 1.65 -11.72
CA ASN A 253 -2.95 0.69 -11.41
C ASN A 253 -2.74 -0.06 -10.09
N CYS A 254 -1.69 0.24 -9.35
CA CYS A 254 -1.34 -0.47 -8.12
C CYS A 254 -1.65 0.34 -6.87
N PRO A 255 -2.48 -0.15 -5.94
CA PRO A 255 -2.72 0.52 -4.66
C PRO A 255 -1.65 0.19 -3.61
N THR A 256 -0.67 -0.68 -3.92
CA THR A 256 0.39 -1.06 -2.99
C THR A 256 1.75 -0.51 -3.44
N PRO A 257 2.76 -0.41 -2.56
CA PRO A 257 4.10 -0.01 -2.96
C PRO A 257 4.68 -0.93 -4.03
N VAL A 258 5.33 -0.32 -5.02
CA VAL A 258 6.02 -1.03 -6.11
C VAL A 258 7.51 -0.82 -5.95
N GLY A 259 8.24 -1.91 -5.78
CA GLY A 259 9.70 -1.95 -5.78
C GLY A 259 10.26 -2.50 -7.09
N THR A 260 11.56 -2.35 -7.27
CA THR A 260 12.29 -2.93 -8.39
C THR A 260 13.73 -3.21 -7.97
N VAL A 261 14.41 -4.03 -8.72
CA VAL A 261 15.87 -4.26 -8.60
C VAL A 261 16.61 -3.41 -9.61
N PRO A 262 17.84 -2.96 -9.29
CA PRO A 262 18.70 -2.22 -10.21
C PRO A 262 19.17 -3.08 -11.38
#